data_b92429553a6186a3a0d3e08fdc6ada66
#
_entry.id   b92429553a6186a3a0d3e08fdc6ada66
#
_cell.length_a   1.000
_cell.length_b   1.000
_cell.length_c   1.000
_cell.angle_alpha   90.00
_cell.angle_beta   90.00
_cell.angle_gamma   90.00
#
_symmetry.space_group_name_H-M   'P 1'
#
loop_
_entity.id
_entity.type
_entity.pdbx_description
1 polymer ?
#
loop_
_entity_poly.entity_id
_entity_poly.type
_entity_poly.pdbx_seq_one_letter_code
_entity_poly.pdbx_strand_id
1 'polypeptide(L)'
;MTSTSIWAGWRQAAGLDNDLIRSKTDVERVKDKIAIVTGAASGIGAACAAMLADEGALLVVADLNLEGAQAQAGRIRDAGGKAVAAQVDIGDENSIEALFDLTLRTWGGLDILHNNAAATSLSTTVDAAVEAVDVGVWDDTMRINLRGTMLAARHALPLMRARGGGSIINTSSGAAQAGALGYSAYGVCKAGIEALTRYIATQHGKEGIRCNAIAPGLIVTPVTRAYFAGETGEMMLSHHLTPRLGQPEDIAHAVVYLASDEAAFVTGQVFNVDGGLLSHQPYYADEIRARSAAAAVSNTEGRT
;
A
#
# COMPACT_ATOMS: atom_id res chain seq x y z
N MET A 1 -5.37 -18.07 -39.68
CA MET A 1 -6.12 -16.90 -39.15
C MET A 1 -5.32 -16.38 -37.98
N THR A 2 -4.78 -15.17 -38.07
CA THR A 2 -3.89 -14.60 -37.06
C THR A 2 -4.70 -14.13 -35.83
N SER A 3 -4.13 -14.23 -34.65
CA SER A 3 -4.78 -13.90 -33.35
C SER A 3 -5.41 -12.50 -33.28
N THR A 4 -4.95 -11.57 -34.11
CA THR A 4 -5.46 -10.21 -34.26
C THR A 4 -6.90 -10.14 -34.79
N SER A 5 -7.38 -11.11 -35.57
CA SER A 5 -8.73 -11.09 -36.15
C SER A 5 -9.83 -11.49 -35.16
N ILE A 6 -9.52 -12.32 -34.18
CA ILE A 6 -10.48 -12.79 -33.16
C ILE A 6 -10.81 -11.67 -32.17
N TRP A 7 -9.81 -10.88 -31.78
CA TRP A 7 -10.00 -9.75 -30.86
C TRP A 7 -10.73 -8.56 -31.49
N ALA A 8 -10.55 -8.34 -32.79
CA ALA A 8 -11.27 -7.27 -33.54
C ALA A 8 -12.78 -7.59 -33.61
N GLY A 9 -13.17 -8.83 -33.88
CA GLY A 9 -14.57 -9.24 -33.93
C GLY A 9 -15.30 -9.16 -32.60
N TRP A 10 -14.60 -9.45 -31.50
CA TRP A 10 -15.16 -9.36 -30.14
C TRP A 10 -15.44 -7.92 -29.72
N ARG A 11 -14.58 -6.99 -30.07
CA ARG A 11 -14.73 -5.55 -29.79
C ARG A 11 -15.95 -4.94 -30.48
N GLN A 12 -16.18 -5.30 -31.72
CA GLN A 12 -17.34 -4.84 -32.49
C GLN A 12 -18.66 -5.40 -31.96
N ALA A 13 -18.67 -6.63 -31.47
CA ALA A 13 -19.84 -7.29 -30.86
C ALA A 13 -20.16 -6.74 -29.45
N ALA A 14 -19.15 -6.22 -28.73
CA ALA A 14 -19.30 -5.66 -27.38
C ALA A 14 -19.66 -4.15 -27.37
N GLY A 15 -19.75 -3.48 -28.53
CA GLY A 15 -20.02 -2.04 -28.60
C GLY A 15 -18.96 -1.17 -27.94
N LEU A 16 -17.71 -1.66 -27.83
CA LEU A 16 -16.63 -0.95 -27.19
C LEU A 16 -16.02 0.05 -28.17
N ASP A 17 -16.18 1.31 -27.88
CA ASP A 17 -15.63 2.42 -28.67
C ASP A 17 -14.08 2.39 -28.63
N ASN A 18 -13.44 2.75 -29.74
CA ASN A 18 -11.97 2.78 -29.88
C ASN A 18 -11.29 3.84 -28.97
N ASP A 19 -12.07 4.74 -28.38
CA ASP A 19 -11.58 5.78 -27.48
C ASP A 19 -11.12 5.27 -26.09
N LEU A 20 -11.30 3.98 -25.79
CA LEU A 20 -10.84 3.36 -24.54
C LEU A 20 -9.35 3.02 -24.51
N ILE A 21 -8.62 3.16 -25.64
CA ILE A 21 -7.14 3.08 -25.62
C ILE A 21 -6.61 4.50 -25.43
N ARG A 22 -6.62 4.98 -24.17
CA ARG A 22 -5.93 6.20 -23.80
C ARG A 22 -4.46 6.11 -24.22
N SER A 23 -3.98 7.15 -24.89
CA SER A 23 -2.55 7.31 -25.20
C SER A 23 -1.77 7.32 -23.86
N LYS A 24 -0.56 6.79 -23.85
CA LYS A 24 0.33 6.74 -22.68
C LYS A 24 0.69 8.12 -22.08
N THR A 25 0.16 9.20 -22.60
CA THR A 25 0.59 10.59 -22.33
C THR A 25 -0.39 11.42 -21.50
N ASP A 26 -1.61 10.92 -21.19
CA ASP A 26 -2.62 11.68 -20.43
C ASP A 26 -3.38 10.78 -19.44
N VAL A 27 -2.66 10.19 -18.49
CA VAL A 27 -3.33 9.37 -17.48
C VAL A 27 -3.39 10.15 -16.17
N GLU A 28 -4.38 11.02 -16.02
CA GLU A 28 -4.75 11.67 -14.77
C GLU A 28 -5.87 10.85 -14.09
N ARG A 29 -5.55 9.62 -13.65
CA ARG A 29 -6.53 8.65 -13.11
C ARG A 29 -7.25 9.13 -11.87
N VAL A 30 -6.67 10.07 -11.14
CA VAL A 30 -7.24 10.66 -9.92
C VAL A 30 -7.27 12.18 -9.99
N LYS A 31 -7.46 12.74 -11.20
CA LYS A 31 -7.51 14.17 -11.46
C LYS A 31 -8.49 14.89 -10.54
N ASP A 32 -8.01 15.96 -9.90
CA ASP A 32 -8.76 16.84 -8.99
C ASP A 32 -9.39 16.10 -7.78
N LYS A 33 -9.04 14.82 -7.55
CA LYS A 33 -9.41 14.10 -6.33
C LYS A 33 -8.54 14.58 -5.16
N ILE A 34 -9.16 14.80 -4.02
CA ILE A 34 -8.49 15.26 -2.80
C ILE A 34 -8.02 14.02 -2.03
N ALA A 35 -6.72 13.93 -1.77
CA ALA A 35 -6.09 12.76 -1.16
C ALA A 35 -5.30 13.12 0.10
N ILE A 36 -5.45 12.30 1.15
CA ILE A 36 -4.56 12.25 2.31
C ILE A 36 -3.72 10.98 2.19
N VAL A 37 -2.41 11.11 2.36
CA VAL A 37 -1.48 9.99 2.57
C VAL A 37 -0.79 10.18 3.90
N THR A 38 -0.96 9.22 4.83
CA THR A 38 -0.28 9.23 6.13
C THR A 38 1.04 8.47 6.07
N GLY A 39 2.04 8.87 6.86
CA GLY A 39 3.39 8.31 6.79
C GLY A 39 4.07 8.64 5.47
N ALA A 40 3.82 9.84 4.94
CA ALA A 40 4.18 10.21 3.57
C ALA A 40 5.52 10.96 3.45
N ALA A 41 6.29 11.09 4.53
CA ALA A 41 7.61 11.72 4.50
C ALA A 41 8.68 10.84 3.81
N SER A 42 8.49 9.51 3.77
CA SER A 42 9.49 8.58 3.23
C SER A 42 8.87 7.27 2.74
N GLY A 43 9.70 6.43 2.11
CA GLY A 43 9.37 5.04 1.74
C GLY A 43 8.09 4.91 0.91
N ILE A 44 7.25 3.95 1.27
CA ILE A 44 6.00 3.63 0.56
C ILE A 44 5.08 4.84 0.50
N GLY A 45 4.85 5.53 1.63
CA GLY A 45 3.96 6.68 1.67
C GLY A 45 4.41 7.83 0.78
N ALA A 46 5.72 8.12 0.73
CA ALA A 46 6.26 9.15 -0.15
C ALA A 46 6.08 8.81 -1.64
N ALA A 47 6.32 7.54 -2.03
CA ALA A 47 6.09 7.09 -3.40
C ALA A 47 4.60 7.16 -3.78
N CYS A 48 3.71 6.74 -2.87
CA CYS A 48 2.26 6.83 -3.08
C CYS A 48 1.80 8.28 -3.24
N ALA A 49 2.27 9.21 -2.38
CA ALA A 49 1.94 10.62 -2.49
C ALA A 49 2.43 11.24 -3.80
N ALA A 50 3.68 10.94 -4.20
CA ALA A 50 4.22 11.42 -5.46
C ALA A 50 3.40 10.91 -6.65
N MET A 51 3.13 9.60 -6.72
CA MET A 51 2.40 9.01 -7.84
C MET A 51 0.94 9.45 -7.91
N LEU A 52 0.25 9.63 -6.77
CA LEU A 52 -1.10 10.22 -6.76
C LEU A 52 -1.09 11.66 -7.28
N ALA A 53 -0.05 12.44 -6.94
CA ALA A 53 0.10 13.81 -7.47
C ALA A 53 0.37 13.82 -8.98
N ASP A 54 1.22 12.93 -9.48
CA ASP A 54 1.50 12.77 -10.91
C ASP A 54 0.25 12.39 -11.71
N GLU A 55 -0.70 11.70 -11.04
CA GLU A 55 -2.01 11.33 -11.59
C GLU A 55 -3.10 12.38 -11.32
N GLY A 56 -2.69 13.59 -10.91
CA GLY A 56 -3.54 14.78 -10.83
C GLY A 56 -4.26 15.01 -9.50
N ALA A 57 -3.95 14.28 -8.42
CA ALA A 57 -4.58 14.49 -7.12
C ALA A 57 -4.11 15.78 -6.42
N LEU A 58 -4.98 16.32 -5.57
CA LEU A 58 -4.69 17.39 -4.61
C LEU A 58 -4.27 16.75 -3.28
N LEU A 59 -3.00 16.87 -2.89
CA LEU A 59 -2.41 16.08 -1.81
C LEU A 59 -2.34 16.81 -0.47
N VAL A 60 -2.63 16.05 0.60
CA VAL A 60 -2.12 16.33 1.95
C VAL A 60 -1.10 15.24 2.28
N VAL A 61 0.17 15.64 2.34
CA VAL A 61 1.32 14.82 2.71
C VAL A 61 1.42 14.87 4.23
N ALA A 62 0.95 13.83 4.91
CA ALA A 62 0.82 13.80 6.36
C ALA A 62 1.84 12.84 6.99
N ASP A 63 2.58 13.30 7.99
CA ASP A 63 3.58 12.50 8.70
C ASP A 63 3.81 13.03 10.12
N LEU A 64 4.29 12.17 11.02
CA LEU A 64 4.77 12.60 12.34
C LEU A 64 5.97 13.55 12.21
N ASN A 65 6.85 13.29 11.23
CA ASN A 65 7.97 14.12 10.84
C ASN A 65 7.50 15.24 9.89
N LEU A 66 7.16 16.40 10.46
CA LEU A 66 6.71 17.56 9.68
C LEU A 66 7.74 18.04 8.65
N GLU A 67 9.02 18.06 8.99
CA GLU A 67 10.09 18.49 8.08
C GLU A 67 10.15 17.58 6.85
N GLY A 68 10.11 16.26 7.07
CA GLY A 68 10.05 15.27 5.99
C GLY A 68 8.81 15.43 5.12
N ALA A 69 7.64 15.66 5.73
CA ALA A 69 6.39 15.92 5.00
C ALA A 69 6.47 17.21 4.16
N GLN A 70 7.06 18.29 4.70
CA GLN A 70 7.28 19.54 3.97
C GLN A 70 8.22 19.35 2.78
N ALA A 71 9.33 18.62 2.97
CA ALA A 71 10.26 18.29 1.90
C ALA A 71 9.59 17.48 0.80
N GLN A 72 8.76 16.50 1.14
CA GLN A 72 8.01 15.69 0.15
C GLN A 72 6.96 16.52 -0.57
N ALA A 73 6.18 17.34 0.14
CA ALA A 73 5.22 18.24 -0.48
C ALA A 73 5.92 19.27 -1.40
N GLY A 74 7.13 19.71 -1.03
CA GLY A 74 8.00 20.53 -1.87
C GLY A 74 8.34 19.86 -3.19
N ARG A 75 8.88 18.62 -3.13
CA ARG A 75 9.21 17.83 -4.33
C ARG A 75 8.01 17.64 -5.26
N ILE A 76 6.83 17.38 -4.70
CA ILE A 76 5.59 17.26 -5.49
C ILE A 76 5.26 18.58 -6.20
N ARG A 77 5.35 19.72 -5.51
CA ARG A 77 5.09 21.03 -6.12
C ARG A 77 6.12 21.40 -7.20
N ASP A 78 7.40 21.11 -6.96
CA ASP A 78 8.49 21.33 -7.91
C ASP A 78 8.33 20.52 -9.18
N ALA A 79 7.68 19.34 -9.08
CA ALA A 79 7.28 18.51 -10.21
C ALA A 79 5.96 18.98 -10.90
N GLY A 80 5.34 20.06 -10.42
CA GLY A 80 4.10 20.60 -10.99
C GLY A 80 2.81 20.12 -10.33
N GLY A 81 2.88 19.21 -9.35
CA GLY A 81 1.74 18.74 -8.57
C GLY A 81 1.25 19.73 -7.52
N LYS A 82 0.13 19.43 -6.88
CA LYS A 82 -0.49 20.26 -5.84
C LYS A 82 -0.44 19.54 -4.51
N ALA A 83 0.35 20.02 -3.55
CA ALA A 83 0.52 19.38 -2.25
C ALA A 83 0.72 20.38 -1.12
N VAL A 84 0.15 20.06 0.04
CA VAL A 84 0.44 20.70 1.34
C VAL A 84 0.95 19.64 2.31
N ALA A 85 1.76 20.06 3.29
CA ALA A 85 2.24 19.18 4.35
C ALA A 85 1.40 19.34 5.61
N ALA A 86 1.23 18.26 6.36
CA ALA A 86 0.61 18.25 7.67
C ALA A 86 1.43 17.41 8.65
N GLN A 87 1.54 17.87 9.90
CA GLN A 87 2.01 17.00 10.97
C GLN A 87 0.84 16.17 11.50
N VAL A 88 1.04 14.85 11.69
CA VAL A 88 0.05 13.99 12.31
C VAL A 88 0.70 12.90 13.15
N ASP A 89 0.26 12.78 14.39
CA ASP A 89 0.43 11.58 15.21
C ASP A 89 -0.86 10.73 15.08
N ILE A 90 -0.78 9.60 14.40
CA ILE A 90 -1.94 8.70 14.24
C ILE A 90 -2.34 7.98 15.54
N GLY A 91 -1.53 8.06 16.58
CA GLY A 91 -1.83 7.59 17.93
C GLY A 91 -2.66 8.58 18.76
N ASP A 92 -2.83 9.83 18.28
CA ASP A 92 -3.57 10.91 18.92
C ASP A 92 -4.78 11.34 18.10
N GLU A 93 -5.99 11.20 18.66
CA GLU A 93 -7.24 11.53 17.98
C GLU A 93 -7.34 13.02 17.63
N ASN A 94 -6.88 13.92 18.51
CA ASN A 94 -6.90 15.36 18.24
C ASN A 94 -5.98 15.73 17.07
N SER A 95 -4.83 15.07 16.97
CA SER A 95 -3.91 15.24 15.84
C SER A 95 -4.52 14.77 14.53
N ILE A 96 -5.24 13.65 14.56
CA ILE A 96 -5.99 13.15 13.40
C ILE A 96 -7.10 14.14 13.02
N GLU A 97 -7.94 14.59 13.94
CA GLU A 97 -8.99 15.58 13.69
C GLU A 97 -8.42 16.84 13.01
N ALA A 98 -7.32 17.40 13.56
CA ALA A 98 -6.66 18.57 12.98
C ALA A 98 -6.20 18.34 11.52
N LEU A 99 -5.75 17.14 11.18
CA LEU A 99 -5.39 16.76 9.81
C LEU A 99 -6.60 16.86 8.86
N PHE A 100 -7.75 16.32 9.26
CA PHE A 100 -8.98 16.36 8.44
C PHE A 100 -9.54 17.77 8.33
N ASP A 101 -9.47 18.57 9.40
CA ASP A 101 -9.82 19.99 9.39
C ASP A 101 -8.94 20.79 8.44
N LEU A 102 -7.61 20.55 8.45
CA LEU A 102 -6.70 21.18 7.50
C LEU A 102 -7.07 20.81 6.07
N THR A 103 -7.37 19.54 5.82
CA THR A 103 -7.75 19.04 4.49
C THR A 103 -9.01 19.74 3.98
N LEU A 104 -10.02 19.82 4.83
CA LEU A 104 -11.29 20.47 4.51
C LEU A 104 -11.11 21.98 4.21
N ARG A 105 -10.32 22.68 5.05
CA ARG A 105 -10.04 24.12 4.84
C ARG A 105 -9.23 24.38 3.58
N THR A 106 -8.32 23.47 3.22
CA THR A 106 -7.40 23.66 2.08
C THR A 106 -8.04 23.30 0.76
N TRP A 107 -8.73 22.16 0.70
CA TRP A 107 -9.22 21.55 -0.54
C TRP A 107 -10.74 21.41 -0.63
N GLY A 108 -11.47 21.60 0.47
CA GLY A 108 -12.93 21.59 0.47
C GLY A 108 -13.60 20.22 0.60
N GLY A 109 -12.85 19.15 0.89
CA GLY A 109 -13.40 17.79 1.05
C GLY A 109 -12.34 16.71 1.08
N LEU A 110 -12.76 15.44 0.86
CA LEU A 110 -11.86 14.30 0.77
C LEU A 110 -12.44 13.23 -0.15
N ASP A 111 -11.63 12.70 -1.07
CA ASP A 111 -11.99 11.60 -1.97
C ASP A 111 -11.18 10.33 -1.70
N ILE A 112 -9.91 10.49 -1.27
CA ILE A 112 -8.95 9.38 -1.11
C ILE A 112 -8.28 9.49 0.25
N LEU A 113 -8.32 8.39 1.04
CA LEU A 113 -7.53 8.24 2.25
C LEU A 113 -6.61 7.03 2.11
N HIS A 114 -5.29 7.25 2.10
CA HIS A 114 -4.31 6.18 2.21
C HIS A 114 -3.76 6.12 3.64
N ASN A 115 -4.25 5.20 4.44
CA ASN A 115 -3.75 4.86 5.77
C ASN A 115 -2.48 4.02 5.63
N ASN A 116 -1.33 4.69 5.54
CA ASN A 116 -0.03 4.02 5.39
C ASN A 116 0.86 4.17 6.64
N ALA A 117 0.69 5.23 7.43
CA ALA A 117 1.48 5.44 8.65
C ALA A 117 1.38 4.25 9.60
N ALA A 118 2.50 3.88 10.19
CA ALA A 118 2.61 2.87 11.24
C ALA A 118 3.83 3.13 12.13
N ALA A 119 3.75 2.76 13.40
CA ALA A 119 4.89 2.77 14.32
C ALA A 119 5.80 1.56 14.04
N THR A 120 6.46 1.55 12.88
CA THR A 120 7.31 0.44 12.43
C THR A 120 8.52 0.22 13.33
N SER A 121 8.99 1.26 14.04
CA SER A 121 10.07 1.12 15.03
C SER A 121 9.70 0.16 16.15
N LEU A 122 8.44 0.14 16.62
CA LEU A 122 8.00 -0.81 17.64
C LEU A 122 8.18 -2.25 17.15
N SER A 123 7.74 -2.57 15.94
CA SER A 123 7.84 -3.94 15.40
C SER A 123 9.27 -4.39 15.11
N THR A 124 10.19 -3.47 14.83
CA THR A 124 11.57 -3.82 14.46
C THR A 124 12.55 -3.81 15.64
N THR A 125 12.18 -3.21 16.78
CA THR A 125 13.12 -3.04 17.91
C THR A 125 12.68 -3.70 19.21
N VAL A 126 11.36 -3.76 19.49
CA VAL A 126 10.86 -4.18 20.81
C VAL A 126 9.70 -5.17 20.77
N ASP A 127 9.03 -5.35 19.62
CA ASP A 127 8.01 -6.41 19.47
C ASP A 127 8.69 -7.78 19.38
N ALA A 128 8.06 -8.81 19.96
CA ALA A 128 8.68 -10.11 20.18
C ALA A 128 7.70 -11.26 19.96
N ALA A 129 8.14 -12.48 20.27
CA ALA A 129 7.27 -13.65 20.38
C ALA A 129 6.23 -13.47 21.50
N VAL A 130 5.09 -14.16 21.40
CA VAL A 130 3.92 -13.96 22.28
C VAL A 130 4.27 -14.06 23.76
N GLU A 131 5.16 -14.96 24.14
CA GLU A 131 5.59 -15.14 25.55
C GLU A 131 6.49 -14.03 26.09
N ALA A 132 7.11 -13.24 25.18
CA ALA A 132 8.13 -12.25 25.51
C ALA A 132 7.74 -10.81 25.16
N VAL A 133 6.63 -10.59 24.42
CA VAL A 133 6.19 -9.25 24.08
C VAL A 133 5.73 -8.50 25.32
N ASP A 134 6.28 -7.29 25.50
CA ASP A 134 5.83 -6.37 26.55
C ASP A 134 4.40 -5.90 26.29
N VAL A 135 3.55 -5.89 27.34
CA VAL A 135 2.15 -5.49 27.22
C VAL A 135 2.01 -4.01 26.77
N GLY A 136 2.91 -3.13 27.21
CA GLY A 136 2.92 -1.74 26.76
C GLY A 136 3.24 -1.62 25.27
N VAL A 137 4.16 -2.42 24.74
CA VAL A 137 4.48 -2.50 23.31
C VAL A 137 3.26 -3.01 22.52
N TRP A 138 2.57 -4.02 23.05
CA TRP A 138 1.33 -4.52 22.49
C TRP A 138 0.26 -3.44 22.41
N ASP A 139 -0.02 -2.79 23.54
CA ASP A 139 -1.05 -1.75 23.66
C ASP A 139 -0.74 -0.54 22.74
N ASP A 140 0.51 -0.09 22.70
CA ASP A 140 0.93 0.99 21.82
C ASP A 140 0.83 0.61 20.34
N THR A 141 1.19 -0.62 19.97
CA THR A 141 1.03 -1.10 18.59
C THR A 141 -0.44 -1.09 18.17
N MET A 142 -1.34 -1.58 19.01
CA MET A 142 -2.79 -1.55 18.74
C MET A 142 -3.33 -0.12 18.72
N ARG A 143 -2.93 0.70 19.67
CA ARG A 143 -3.36 2.09 19.79
C ARG A 143 -2.96 2.91 18.56
N ILE A 144 -1.70 2.84 18.16
CA ILE A 144 -1.16 3.65 17.06
C ILE A 144 -1.65 3.09 15.73
N ASN A 145 -1.39 1.82 15.43
CA ASN A 145 -1.56 1.30 14.08
C ASN A 145 -3.02 0.92 13.77
N LEU A 146 -3.71 0.22 14.67
CA LEU A 146 -5.08 -0.26 14.41
C LEU A 146 -6.13 0.79 14.75
N ARG A 147 -6.09 1.32 16.01
CA ARG A 147 -7.02 2.36 16.42
C ARG A 147 -6.84 3.64 15.61
N GLY A 148 -5.59 4.04 15.33
CA GLY A 148 -5.31 5.20 14.49
C GLY A 148 -5.89 5.07 13.08
N THR A 149 -5.75 3.90 12.44
CA THR A 149 -6.38 3.61 11.14
C THR A 149 -7.91 3.72 11.22
N MET A 150 -8.51 3.19 12.29
CA MET A 150 -9.96 3.28 12.51
C MET A 150 -10.41 4.73 12.71
N LEU A 151 -9.68 5.52 13.50
CA LEU A 151 -10.00 6.93 13.74
C LEU A 151 -9.88 7.76 12.47
N ALA A 152 -8.82 7.56 11.69
CA ALA A 152 -8.68 8.25 10.40
C ALA A 152 -9.83 7.90 9.44
N ALA A 153 -10.25 6.63 9.36
CA ALA A 153 -11.42 6.25 8.58
C ALA A 153 -12.70 6.93 9.11
N ARG A 154 -12.90 6.98 10.43
CA ARG A 154 -14.06 7.64 11.08
C ARG A 154 -14.17 9.11 10.67
N HIS A 155 -13.06 9.84 10.63
CA HIS A 155 -13.05 11.25 10.22
C HIS A 155 -13.20 11.42 8.69
N ALA A 156 -12.70 10.48 7.88
CA ALA A 156 -12.82 10.50 6.43
C ALA A 156 -14.26 10.30 5.94
N LEU A 157 -14.99 9.36 6.55
CA LEU A 157 -16.33 8.93 6.09
C LEU A 157 -17.32 10.08 5.88
N PRO A 158 -17.51 11.03 6.81
CA PRO A 158 -18.43 12.14 6.59
C PRO A 158 -18.01 13.07 5.45
N LEU A 159 -16.70 13.30 5.26
CA LEU A 159 -16.18 14.13 4.17
C LEU A 159 -16.38 13.45 2.81
N MET A 160 -16.09 12.16 2.73
CA MET A 160 -16.32 11.36 1.52
C MET A 160 -17.81 11.28 1.16
N ARG A 161 -18.68 11.07 2.15
CA ARG A 161 -20.14 11.07 1.95
C ARG A 161 -20.62 12.40 1.38
N ALA A 162 -20.14 13.52 1.88
CA ALA A 162 -20.47 14.84 1.38
C ALA A 162 -20.04 15.08 -0.08
N ARG A 163 -19.05 14.32 -0.56
CA ARG A 163 -18.58 14.34 -1.95
C ARG A 163 -19.21 13.27 -2.85
N GLY A 164 -20.12 12.46 -2.30
CA GLY A 164 -20.85 11.41 -3.03
C GLY A 164 -20.11 10.09 -3.12
N GLY A 165 -19.04 9.89 -2.35
CA GLY A 165 -18.26 8.66 -2.28
C GLY A 165 -16.77 8.90 -2.05
N GLY A 166 -15.99 7.81 -2.08
CA GLY A 166 -14.54 7.91 -1.89
C GLY A 166 -13.85 6.54 -1.87
N SER A 167 -12.53 6.56 -1.71
CA SER A 167 -11.69 5.37 -1.61
C SER A 167 -10.79 5.43 -0.38
N ILE A 168 -10.94 4.45 0.50
CA ILE A 168 -10.04 4.22 1.64
C ILE A 168 -9.12 3.06 1.28
N ILE A 169 -7.81 3.27 1.36
CA ILE A 169 -6.79 2.25 1.13
C ILE A 169 -5.99 2.09 2.42
N ASN A 170 -6.02 0.91 3.01
CA ASN A 170 -5.29 0.59 4.23
C ASN A 170 -4.04 -0.20 3.91
N THR A 171 -2.90 0.13 4.51
CA THR A 171 -1.68 -0.65 4.40
C THR A 171 -1.67 -1.76 5.46
N SER A 172 -1.91 -3.00 5.02
CA SER A 172 -1.71 -4.23 5.80
C SER A 172 -0.25 -4.69 5.72
N SER A 173 0.00 -5.97 5.75
CA SER A 173 1.31 -6.61 5.62
C SER A 173 1.14 -8.10 5.35
N GLY A 174 2.12 -8.75 4.72
CA GLY A 174 2.20 -10.21 4.69
C GLY A 174 2.17 -10.84 6.08
N ALA A 175 2.64 -10.13 7.11
CA ALA A 175 2.57 -10.56 8.52
C ALA A 175 1.14 -10.71 9.07
N ALA A 176 0.12 -10.16 8.40
CA ALA A 176 -1.28 -10.39 8.74
C ALA A 176 -1.77 -11.78 8.34
N GLN A 177 -1.10 -12.41 7.39
CA GLN A 177 -1.55 -13.62 6.70
C GLN A 177 -0.66 -14.84 6.98
N ALA A 178 0.55 -14.61 7.48
CA ALA A 178 1.49 -15.66 7.86
C ALA A 178 2.18 -15.33 9.19
N GLY A 179 2.34 -16.33 10.04
CA GLY A 179 3.03 -16.19 11.31
C GLY A 179 4.53 -16.00 11.12
N ALA A 180 5.17 -15.34 12.10
CA ALA A 180 6.60 -15.13 12.15
C ALA A 180 7.15 -15.46 13.56
N LEU A 181 8.48 -15.54 13.68
CA LEU A 181 9.14 -15.84 14.95
C LEU A 181 9.12 -14.67 15.95
N GLY A 182 8.81 -13.47 15.50
CA GLY A 182 8.72 -12.27 16.31
C GLY A 182 7.58 -11.36 15.82
N TYR A 183 7.56 -10.10 16.26
CA TYR A 183 6.59 -9.04 15.91
C TYR A 183 5.12 -9.49 15.97
N SER A 184 4.75 -10.17 17.05
CA SER A 184 3.40 -10.71 17.26
C SER A 184 2.33 -9.63 17.35
N ALA A 185 2.60 -8.52 18.03
CA ALA A 185 1.68 -7.39 18.12
C ALA A 185 1.43 -6.76 16.75
N TYR A 186 2.47 -6.59 15.94
CA TYR A 186 2.36 -6.04 14.59
C TYR A 186 1.53 -6.95 13.67
N GLY A 187 1.81 -8.27 13.66
CA GLY A 187 1.07 -9.22 12.84
C GLY A 187 -0.43 -9.22 13.16
N VAL A 188 -0.79 -9.31 14.45
CA VAL A 188 -2.18 -9.25 14.90
C VAL A 188 -2.84 -7.93 14.58
N CYS A 189 -2.13 -6.81 14.75
CA CYS A 189 -2.61 -5.49 14.40
C CYS A 189 -2.93 -5.40 12.89
N LYS A 190 -2.05 -5.88 12.02
CA LYS A 190 -2.26 -5.86 10.56
C LYS A 190 -3.41 -6.77 10.12
N ALA A 191 -3.60 -7.92 10.77
CA ALA A 191 -4.79 -8.76 10.59
C ALA A 191 -6.09 -8.03 11.02
N GLY A 192 -6.03 -7.26 12.11
CA GLY A 192 -7.10 -6.38 12.55
C GLY A 192 -7.46 -5.31 11.51
N ILE A 193 -6.46 -4.73 10.81
CA ILE A 193 -6.68 -3.77 9.72
C ILE A 193 -7.39 -4.43 8.53
N GLU A 194 -7.06 -5.68 8.18
CA GLU A 194 -7.78 -6.42 7.14
C GLU A 194 -9.24 -6.69 7.51
N ALA A 195 -9.50 -7.02 8.77
CA ALA A 195 -10.86 -7.15 9.25
C ALA A 195 -11.61 -5.80 9.20
N LEU A 196 -11.00 -4.71 9.70
CA LEU A 196 -11.55 -3.36 9.67
C LEU A 196 -11.89 -2.92 8.24
N THR A 197 -11.03 -3.24 7.26
CA THR A 197 -11.26 -2.97 5.84
C THR A 197 -12.59 -3.56 5.34
N ARG A 198 -12.88 -4.82 5.68
CA ARG A 198 -14.14 -5.48 5.33
C ARG A 198 -15.36 -4.84 6.01
N TYR A 199 -15.22 -4.44 7.29
CA TYR A 199 -16.30 -3.77 8.00
C TYR A 199 -16.62 -2.40 7.39
N ILE A 200 -15.62 -1.58 7.08
CA ILE A 200 -15.83 -0.27 6.42
C ILE A 200 -16.49 -0.47 5.05
N ALA A 201 -15.99 -1.38 4.23
CA ALA A 201 -16.56 -1.69 2.92
C ALA A 201 -18.04 -2.12 3.01
N THR A 202 -18.37 -2.98 3.99
CA THR A 202 -19.73 -3.49 4.20
C THR A 202 -20.68 -2.39 4.66
N GLN A 203 -20.23 -1.54 5.60
CA GLN A 203 -21.05 -0.52 6.23
C GLN A 203 -21.32 0.68 5.31
N HIS A 204 -20.35 1.04 4.45
CA HIS A 204 -20.35 2.30 3.69
C HIS A 204 -20.33 2.11 2.16
N GLY A 205 -20.30 0.87 1.66
CA GLY A 205 -20.28 0.60 0.22
C GLY A 205 -21.50 1.15 -0.53
N LYS A 206 -22.67 1.12 0.08
CA LYS A 206 -23.89 1.70 -0.51
C LYS A 206 -23.92 3.24 -0.51
N GLU A 207 -23.01 3.86 0.22
CA GLU A 207 -22.78 5.31 0.22
C GLU A 207 -21.73 5.73 -0.85
N GLY A 208 -21.30 4.79 -1.72
CA GLY A 208 -20.27 5.03 -2.73
C GLY A 208 -18.84 5.03 -2.17
N ILE A 209 -18.63 4.59 -0.93
CA ILE A 209 -17.31 4.55 -0.29
C ILE A 209 -16.74 3.14 -0.38
N ARG A 210 -15.61 3.00 -1.10
CA ARG A 210 -14.87 1.75 -1.18
C ARG A 210 -13.78 1.70 -0.10
N CYS A 211 -13.50 0.52 0.41
CA CYS A 211 -12.39 0.31 1.33
C CYS A 211 -11.66 -0.98 0.96
N ASN A 212 -10.35 -0.88 0.68
CA ASN A 212 -9.50 -2.03 0.37
C ASN A 212 -8.20 -1.95 1.18
N ALA A 213 -7.52 -3.07 1.31
CA ALA A 213 -6.19 -3.13 1.90
C ALA A 213 -5.16 -3.57 0.86
N ILE A 214 -3.94 -3.08 1.01
CA ILE A 214 -2.76 -3.62 0.33
C ILE A 214 -1.90 -4.29 1.40
N ALA A 215 -1.46 -5.52 1.14
CA ALA A 215 -0.51 -6.25 1.96
C ALA A 215 0.84 -6.29 1.23
N PRO A 216 1.77 -5.37 1.54
CA PRO A 216 3.10 -5.40 0.98
C PRO A 216 3.88 -6.63 1.44
N GLY A 217 4.71 -7.19 0.54
CA GLY A 217 5.79 -8.09 0.89
C GLY A 217 7.02 -7.34 1.38
N LEU A 218 8.20 -7.82 1.01
CA LEU A 218 9.47 -7.20 1.38
C LEU A 218 9.78 -6.03 0.43
N ILE A 219 9.58 -4.82 0.92
CA ILE A 219 9.79 -3.58 0.16
C ILE A 219 11.09 -2.90 0.61
N VAL A 220 11.97 -2.62 -0.34
CA VAL A 220 13.25 -1.94 -0.09
C VAL A 220 13.00 -0.44 0.04
N THR A 221 13.04 0.05 1.27
CA THR A 221 12.92 1.47 1.62
C THR A 221 14.24 1.98 2.21
N PRO A 222 14.41 3.28 2.42
CA PRO A 222 15.59 3.79 3.15
C PRO A 222 15.80 3.12 4.51
N VAL A 223 14.71 2.78 5.22
CA VAL A 223 14.76 2.13 6.54
C VAL A 223 15.14 0.64 6.43
N THR A 224 14.63 -0.09 5.44
CA THR A 224 14.82 -1.55 5.32
C THR A 224 16.03 -1.94 4.48
N ARG A 225 16.64 -1.02 3.74
CA ARG A 225 17.74 -1.29 2.81
C ARG A 225 18.92 -2.03 3.44
N ALA A 226 19.33 -1.60 4.63
CA ALA A 226 20.46 -2.24 5.32
C ALA A 226 20.11 -3.68 5.75
N TYR A 227 18.87 -3.93 6.13
CA TYR A 227 18.40 -5.26 6.54
C TYR A 227 18.34 -6.25 5.37
N PHE A 228 18.03 -5.75 4.16
CA PHE A 228 17.96 -6.58 2.94
C PHE A 228 19.30 -6.67 2.18
N ALA A 229 20.41 -6.23 2.78
CA ALA A 229 21.73 -6.36 2.17
C ALA A 229 22.36 -7.75 2.43
N GLY A 230 23.19 -8.22 1.48
CA GLY A 230 23.95 -9.46 1.60
C GLY A 230 23.10 -10.72 1.72
N GLU A 231 23.59 -11.71 2.46
CA GLU A 231 22.98 -13.05 2.58
C GLU A 231 21.51 -13.04 3.03
N THR A 232 21.14 -12.12 3.93
CA THR A 232 19.75 -11.99 4.38
C THR A 232 18.83 -11.61 3.22
N GLY A 233 19.23 -10.65 2.38
CA GLY A 233 18.46 -10.25 1.21
C GLY A 233 18.38 -11.36 0.16
N GLU A 234 19.47 -12.09 -0.06
CA GLU A 234 19.49 -13.24 -0.99
C GLU A 234 18.58 -14.38 -0.49
N MET A 235 18.65 -14.71 0.79
CA MET A 235 17.74 -15.69 1.41
C MET A 235 16.28 -15.27 1.24
N MET A 236 15.93 -14.02 1.55
CA MET A 236 14.58 -13.51 1.41
C MET A 236 14.12 -13.48 -0.04
N LEU A 237 15.00 -13.09 -0.98
CA LEU A 237 14.69 -13.09 -2.40
C LEU A 237 14.43 -14.50 -2.93
N SER A 238 15.10 -15.52 -2.39
CA SER A 238 14.89 -16.92 -2.81
C SER A 238 13.47 -17.43 -2.56
N HIS A 239 12.71 -16.76 -1.69
CA HIS A 239 11.31 -17.05 -1.41
C HIS A 239 10.31 -16.18 -2.21
N HIS A 240 10.79 -15.29 -3.10
CA HIS A 240 9.93 -14.53 -3.99
C HIS A 240 9.84 -15.20 -5.38
N LEU A 241 8.68 -15.07 -6.02
CA LEU A 241 8.50 -15.51 -7.40
C LEU A 241 9.01 -14.48 -8.41
N THR A 242 9.18 -13.23 -7.97
CA THR A 242 9.77 -12.14 -8.77
C THR A 242 11.30 -12.15 -8.66
N PRO A 243 12.04 -11.71 -9.70
CA PRO A 243 13.49 -11.72 -9.70
C PRO A 243 14.13 -10.63 -8.83
N ARG A 244 13.35 -9.85 -8.11
CA ARG A 244 13.78 -8.77 -7.20
C ARG A 244 12.84 -8.62 -6.03
N LEU A 245 13.32 -8.00 -4.96
CA LEU A 245 12.47 -7.48 -3.88
C LEU A 245 11.64 -6.29 -4.38
N GLY A 246 10.54 -6.00 -3.69
CA GLY A 246 9.65 -4.88 -4.02
C GLY A 246 10.30 -3.52 -3.80
N GLN A 247 9.81 -2.53 -4.55
CA GLN A 247 10.15 -1.12 -4.39
C GLN A 247 8.89 -0.35 -3.97
N PRO A 248 9.01 0.83 -3.34
CA PRO A 248 7.86 1.65 -2.97
C PRO A 248 6.89 1.92 -4.11
N GLU A 249 7.39 2.05 -5.33
CA GLU A 249 6.61 2.29 -6.54
C GLU A 249 5.70 1.12 -6.90
N ASP A 250 6.07 -0.13 -6.57
CA ASP A 250 5.20 -1.30 -6.78
C ASP A 250 3.91 -1.19 -5.97
N ILE A 251 4.01 -0.64 -4.75
CA ILE A 251 2.85 -0.36 -3.90
C ILE A 251 2.07 0.85 -4.41
N ALA A 252 2.78 1.91 -4.83
CA ALA A 252 2.15 3.13 -5.30
C ALA A 252 1.26 2.90 -6.53
N HIS A 253 1.66 2.04 -7.48
CA HIS A 253 0.82 1.64 -8.61
C HIS A 253 -0.50 0.99 -8.17
N ALA A 254 -0.46 0.11 -7.17
CA ALA A 254 -1.67 -0.51 -6.62
C ALA A 254 -2.56 0.50 -5.88
N VAL A 255 -1.95 1.45 -5.15
CA VAL A 255 -2.69 2.53 -4.47
C VAL A 255 -3.41 3.41 -5.47
N VAL A 256 -2.75 3.83 -6.56
CA VAL A 256 -3.38 4.66 -7.60
C VAL A 256 -4.54 3.91 -8.27
N TYR A 257 -4.36 2.62 -8.61
CA TYR A 257 -5.46 1.79 -9.13
C TYR A 257 -6.66 1.78 -8.17
N LEU A 258 -6.44 1.47 -6.90
CA LEU A 258 -7.52 1.41 -5.91
C LEU A 258 -8.16 2.78 -5.62
N ALA A 259 -7.42 3.86 -5.78
CA ALA A 259 -7.90 5.23 -5.63
C ALA A 259 -8.75 5.70 -6.82
N SER A 260 -8.51 5.14 -8.00
CA SER A 260 -9.14 5.54 -9.26
C SER A 260 -10.53 4.94 -9.45
N ASP A 261 -11.25 5.43 -10.47
CA ASP A 261 -12.56 4.92 -10.88
C ASP A 261 -12.44 3.56 -11.60
N GLU A 262 -11.24 3.15 -12.03
CA GLU A 262 -10.96 1.81 -12.57
C GLU A 262 -11.28 0.71 -11.55
N ALA A 263 -11.15 1.02 -10.25
CA ALA A 263 -11.48 0.12 -9.15
C ALA A 263 -12.93 0.28 -8.63
N ALA A 264 -13.85 0.86 -9.40
CA ALA A 264 -15.23 1.14 -8.95
C ALA A 264 -15.98 -0.12 -8.47
N PHE A 265 -15.64 -1.31 -8.97
CA PHE A 265 -16.25 -2.59 -8.55
C PHE A 265 -15.39 -3.39 -7.57
N VAL A 266 -14.38 -2.74 -6.96
CA VAL A 266 -13.42 -3.38 -6.03
C VAL A 266 -13.56 -2.77 -4.65
N THR A 267 -14.08 -3.55 -3.68
CA THR A 267 -14.19 -3.14 -2.28
C THR A 267 -14.14 -4.36 -1.36
N GLY A 268 -13.67 -4.17 -0.12
CA GLY A 268 -13.55 -5.23 0.89
C GLY A 268 -12.40 -6.21 0.64
N GLN A 269 -11.50 -5.92 -0.31
CA GLN A 269 -10.44 -6.83 -0.72
C GLN A 269 -9.11 -6.52 -0.03
N VAL A 270 -8.27 -7.55 0.06
CA VAL A 270 -6.85 -7.45 0.45
C VAL A 270 -6.01 -7.84 -0.77
N PHE A 271 -5.19 -6.92 -1.24
CA PHE A 271 -4.31 -7.12 -2.38
C PHE A 271 -2.89 -7.40 -1.89
N ASN A 272 -2.41 -8.62 -2.11
CA ASN A 272 -1.02 -8.94 -1.86
C ASN A 272 -0.16 -8.36 -2.99
N VAL A 273 0.74 -7.44 -2.63
CA VAL A 273 1.76 -6.88 -3.52
C VAL A 273 3.11 -7.29 -2.93
N ASP A 274 3.41 -8.56 -3.04
CA ASP A 274 4.42 -9.26 -2.24
C ASP A 274 5.43 -10.06 -3.08
N GLY A 275 5.42 -9.89 -4.41
CA GLY A 275 6.28 -10.66 -5.31
C GLY A 275 6.00 -12.16 -5.27
N GLY A 276 4.80 -12.59 -4.85
CA GLY A 276 4.39 -13.98 -4.75
C GLY A 276 4.90 -14.70 -3.50
N LEU A 277 5.40 -13.96 -2.50
CA LEU A 277 5.95 -14.52 -1.26
C LEU A 277 4.99 -15.48 -0.55
N LEU A 278 3.70 -15.17 -0.55
CA LEU A 278 2.66 -15.98 0.09
C LEU A 278 1.88 -16.89 -0.90
N SER A 279 2.34 -17.00 -2.15
CA SER A 279 1.59 -17.68 -3.22
C SER A 279 2.13 -19.05 -3.61
N HIS A 280 3.14 -19.58 -2.90
CA HIS A 280 3.78 -20.85 -3.22
C HIS A 280 3.87 -21.76 -2.00
N GLN A 281 4.23 -23.03 -2.23
CA GLN A 281 4.46 -23.99 -1.15
C GLN A 281 5.71 -23.63 -0.34
N PRO A 282 5.75 -23.93 0.98
CA PRO A 282 6.85 -23.51 1.86
C PRO A 282 8.24 -24.03 1.44
N TYR A 283 8.32 -25.11 0.68
CA TYR A 283 9.56 -25.72 0.19
C TYR A 283 10.02 -25.20 -1.18
N TYR A 284 9.41 -24.15 -1.72
CA TYR A 284 9.72 -23.58 -3.04
C TYR A 284 11.22 -23.25 -3.22
N ALA A 285 11.82 -22.54 -2.27
CA ALA A 285 13.23 -22.16 -2.34
C ALA A 285 14.17 -23.38 -2.33
N ASP A 286 13.81 -24.44 -1.60
CA ASP A 286 14.57 -25.68 -1.56
C ASP A 286 14.49 -26.45 -2.89
N GLU A 287 13.32 -26.49 -3.52
CA GLU A 287 13.13 -27.09 -4.85
C GLU A 287 13.94 -26.35 -5.91
N ILE A 288 13.96 -25.01 -5.92
CA ILE A 288 14.75 -24.24 -6.88
C ILE A 288 16.23 -24.52 -6.70
N ARG A 289 16.73 -24.59 -5.46
CA ARG A 289 18.14 -24.92 -5.17
C ARG A 289 18.50 -26.33 -5.65
N ALA A 290 17.65 -27.32 -5.39
CA ALA A 290 17.87 -28.70 -5.81
C ALA A 290 17.90 -28.83 -7.34
N ARG A 291 16.97 -28.18 -8.06
CA ARG A 291 16.94 -28.15 -9.52
C ARG A 291 18.17 -27.48 -10.13
N SER A 292 18.61 -26.38 -9.56
CA SER A 292 19.82 -25.66 -10.00
C SER A 292 21.08 -26.51 -9.82
N ALA A 293 21.21 -27.22 -8.70
CA ALA A 293 22.31 -28.13 -8.43
C ALA A 293 22.34 -29.31 -9.42
N ALA A 294 21.18 -29.92 -9.71
CA ALA A 294 21.07 -31.00 -10.68
C ALA A 294 21.47 -30.55 -12.11
N ALA A 295 21.04 -29.35 -12.53
CA ALA A 295 21.40 -28.78 -13.82
C ALA A 295 22.91 -28.49 -13.94
N ALA A 296 23.57 -28.06 -12.86
CA ALA A 296 25.02 -27.84 -12.84
C ALA A 296 25.82 -29.16 -13.04
N VAL A 297 25.36 -30.26 -12.43
CA VAL A 297 26.01 -31.59 -12.58
C VAL A 297 25.88 -32.09 -14.03
N SER A 298 24.68 -32.01 -14.61
CA SER A 298 24.44 -32.47 -15.99
C SER A 298 25.25 -31.68 -17.02
N ASN A 299 25.52 -30.40 -16.82
CA ASN A 299 26.33 -29.57 -17.69
C ASN A 299 27.83 -29.87 -17.57
N THR A 300 28.31 -30.44 -16.47
CA THR A 300 29.70 -30.87 -16.30
C THR A 300 29.94 -32.23 -16.94
N GLU A 301 29.00 -33.15 -16.89
CA GLU A 301 29.09 -34.48 -17.51
C GLU A 301 28.99 -34.46 -19.04
N GLY A 302 28.27 -33.49 -19.63
CA GLY A 302 28.14 -33.30 -21.07
C GLY A 302 29.37 -32.63 -21.77
N ARG A 303 30.40 -32.26 -21.01
CA ARG A 303 31.63 -31.61 -21.51
C ARG A 303 32.88 -32.52 -21.47
N THR A 304 32.74 -33.78 -21.03
CA THR A 304 33.78 -34.82 -21.10
C THR A 304 33.50 -35.76 -22.26
#